data_41fff93f7a2fac8d642af1c784c65dbc
#
_entry.id   41fff93f7a2fac8d642af1c784c65dbc
#
_cell.length_a   1.000
_cell.length_b   1.000
_cell.length_c   1.000
_cell.angle_alpha   90.00
_cell.angle_beta   90.00
_cell.angle_gamma   90.00
#
_symmetry.space_group_name_H-M   'P 1'
#
loop_
_entity.id
_entity.type
_entity.pdbx_description
1 polymer ?
#
loop_
_entity_poly.entity_id
_entity_poly.type
_entity_poly.pdbx_seq_one_letter_code
_entity_poly.pdbx_strand_id
1 'polypeptide(L)'
;VIARLVKTEGRVHFKRLGMNTYDEEGKTGSAIKNGDQLKVGKNSFAAIIYLDDRSIIKVRENTSFSFMDTRNSRTVDMQHGTILNEIKKEGRTKDFRIQTPVSVASVKGTEFAAIVSPSGVDQFICKEGLFEVLNMVSGETVSVSTGQKAVSNATGNLLQAPSAPGEYPPDPEVEDLPEPEPQEDVREKSPKPKKTIPPSE
;
A
#
# COMPACT_ATOMS: atom_id res chain seq x y z
N VAL A 1 -7.30 -9.69 -7.64
CA VAL A 1 -6.00 -9.55 -6.95
C VAL A 1 -5.44 -8.19 -7.29
N ILE A 2 -5.03 -7.42 -6.26
CA ILE A 2 -4.46 -6.08 -6.43
C ILE A 2 -2.96 -6.06 -6.13
N ALA A 3 -2.51 -6.93 -5.23
CA ALA A 3 -1.11 -7.02 -4.79
C ALA A 3 -0.76 -8.44 -4.37
N ARG A 4 0.52 -8.69 -4.07
CA ARG A 4 1.03 -9.95 -3.50
C ARG A 4 2.02 -9.69 -2.36
N LEU A 5 2.08 -10.61 -1.41
CA LEU A 5 3.19 -10.69 -0.47
C LEU A 5 4.43 -11.21 -1.20
N VAL A 6 5.54 -10.46 -1.15
CA VAL A 6 6.82 -10.86 -1.76
C VAL A 6 7.83 -11.35 -0.73
N LYS A 7 7.66 -10.95 0.54
CA LYS A 7 8.46 -11.43 1.67
C LYS A 7 7.61 -11.47 2.92
N THR A 8 7.81 -12.49 3.75
CA THR A 8 7.19 -12.59 5.07
C THR A 8 8.17 -13.17 6.07
N GLU A 9 8.21 -12.60 7.27
CA GLU A 9 8.96 -13.09 8.41
C GLU A 9 8.07 -13.07 9.65
N GLY A 10 8.06 -14.13 10.43
CA GLY A 10 7.25 -14.23 11.63
C GLY A 10 5.74 -14.39 11.37
N ARG A 11 4.91 -13.72 12.15
CA ARG A 11 3.45 -13.87 12.12
C ARG A 11 2.80 -12.81 11.26
N VAL A 12 2.31 -13.20 10.11
CA VAL A 12 1.55 -12.37 9.16
C VAL A 12 0.21 -13.03 8.91
N HIS A 13 -0.88 -12.32 9.11
CA HIS A 13 -2.23 -12.87 8.98
C HIS A 13 -3.13 -11.94 8.20
N PHE A 14 -4.03 -12.54 7.42
CA PHE A 14 -5.11 -11.85 6.73
C PHE A 14 -6.44 -12.03 7.44
N LYS A 15 -7.23 -10.97 7.44
CA LYS A 15 -8.67 -11.03 7.57
C LYS A 15 -9.26 -10.72 6.19
N ARG A 16 -9.88 -11.70 5.56
CA ARG A 16 -10.47 -11.56 4.23
C ARG A 16 -11.75 -10.75 4.30
N LEU A 17 -12.09 -10.07 3.21
CA LEU A 17 -13.35 -9.32 3.12
C LEU A 17 -14.54 -10.23 3.49
N GLY A 18 -15.40 -9.75 4.41
CA GLY A 18 -16.54 -10.50 4.93
C GLY A 18 -16.23 -11.46 6.08
N MET A 19 -14.96 -11.63 6.47
CA MET A 19 -14.56 -12.42 7.64
C MET A 19 -14.40 -11.52 8.87
N ASN A 20 -14.60 -12.10 10.07
CA ASN A 20 -14.48 -11.36 11.32
C ASN A 20 -13.13 -11.54 12.03
N THR A 21 -12.33 -12.50 11.59
CA THR A 21 -11.10 -12.96 12.26
C THR A 21 -9.90 -12.96 11.30
N TYR A 22 -8.68 -12.88 11.87
CA TYR A 22 -7.42 -12.98 11.15
C TYR A 22 -6.94 -14.42 11.11
N ASP A 23 -7.66 -15.30 10.39
CA ASP A 23 -7.45 -16.75 10.44
C ASP A 23 -6.52 -17.27 9.34
N GLU A 24 -6.32 -16.50 8.26
CA GLU A 24 -5.49 -16.93 7.14
C GLU A 24 -4.05 -16.46 7.33
N GLU A 25 -3.12 -17.40 7.38
CA GLU A 25 -1.69 -17.10 7.41
C GLU A 25 -1.22 -16.51 6.08
N GLY A 26 -0.54 -15.36 6.14
CA GLY A 26 0.09 -14.72 4.99
C GLY A 26 1.47 -15.30 4.72
N LYS A 27 1.68 -15.84 3.52
CA LYS A 27 2.96 -16.40 3.05
C LYS A 27 3.44 -15.66 1.81
N THR A 28 4.73 -15.71 1.54
CA THR A 28 5.28 -15.24 0.26
C THR A 28 4.50 -15.84 -0.90
N GLY A 29 4.09 -15.00 -1.85
CA GLY A 29 3.20 -15.38 -2.97
C GLY A 29 1.69 -15.21 -2.67
N SER A 30 1.28 -15.05 -1.41
CA SER A 30 -0.15 -14.87 -1.07
C SER A 30 -0.75 -13.67 -1.80
N ALA A 31 -1.87 -13.91 -2.45
CA ALA A 31 -2.62 -12.88 -3.17
C ALA A 31 -3.38 -11.97 -2.19
N ILE A 32 -3.37 -10.67 -2.47
CA ILE A 32 -4.09 -9.64 -1.75
C ILE A 32 -5.23 -9.13 -2.63
N LYS A 33 -6.42 -9.06 -2.07
CA LYS A 33 -7.63 -8.56 -2.73
C LYS A 33 -8.09 -7.26 -2.10
N ASN A 34 -8.88 -6.51 -2.85
CA ASN A 34 -9.54 -5.32 -2.32
C ASN A 34 -10.46 -5.70 -1.15
N GLY A 35 -10.39 -4.92 -0.05
CA GLY A 35 -11.12 -5.16 1.18
C GLY A 35 -10.44 -6.13 2.17
N ASP A 36 -9.35 -6.78 1.79
CA ASP A 36 -8.56 -7.58 2.74
C ASP A 36 -7.92 -6.67 3.79
N GLN A 37 -7.70 -7.23 4.99
CA GLN A 37 -6.92 -6.60 6.04
C GLN A 37 -5.69 -7.44 6.34
N LEU A 38 -4.57 -6.79 6.63
CA LEU A 38 -3.32 -7.42 7.00
C LEU A 38 -2.94 -7.06 8.43
N LYS A 39 -2.45 -8.05 9.18
CA LYS A 39 -1.87 -7.86 10.50
C LYS A 39 -0.49 -8.50 10.55
N VAL A 40 0.52 -7.71 10.90
CA VAL A 40 1.89 -8.13 11.14
C VAL A 40 2.14 -8.11 12.64
N GLY A 41 2.51 -9.25 13.21
CA GLY A 41 2.70 -9.44 14.64
C GLY A 41 4.01 -8.85 15.17
N LYS A 42 4.30 -9.10 16.44
CA LYS A 42 5.58 -8.73 17.07
C LYS A 42 6.73 -9.55 16.47
N ASN A 43 7.89 -8.93 16.31
CA ASN A 43 9.09 -9.51 15.68
C ASN A 43 8.80 -10.12 14.29
N SER A 44 7.98 -9.43 13.52
CA SER A 44 7.50 -9.90 12.21
C SER A 44 7.62 -8.81 11.17
N PHE A 45 7.65 -9.21 9.90
CA PHE A 45 7.81 -8.32 8.76
C PHE A 45 7.05 -8.86 7.56
N ALA A 46 6.53 -7.97 6.72
CA ALA A 46 5.99 -8.32 5.42
C ALA A 46 6.38 -7.28 4.37
N ALA A 47 6.61 -7.72 3.14
CA ALA A 47 6.74 -6.83 1.99
C ALA A 47 5.68 -7.18 0.95
N ILE A 48 5.08 -6.16 0.38
CA ILE A 48 3.95 -6.21 -0.53
C ILE A 48 4.34 -5.50 -1.81
N ILE A 49 3.99 -6.07 -2.96
CA ILE A 49 4.10 -5.40 -4.24
C ILE A 49 2.72 -5.29 -4.89
N TYR A 50 2.37 -4.11 -5.37
CA TYR A 50 1.20 -3.91 -6.20
C TYR A 50 1.46 -4.40 -7.63
N LEU A 51 0.46 -5.00 -8.27
CA LEU A 51 0.65 -5.68 -9.56
C LEU A 51 0.61 -4.73 -10.76
N ASP A 52 -0.09 -3.62 -10.62
CA ASP A 52 -0.31 -2.64 -11.69
C ASP A 52 0.86 -1.66 -11.87
N ASP A 53 1.37 -1.07 -10.79
CA ASP A 53 2.40 -0.03 -10.83
C ASP A 53 3.72 -0.42 -10.16
N ARG A 54 3.80 -1.62 -9.60
CA ARG A 54 4.99 -2.15 -8.91
C ARG A 54 5.39 -1.34 -7.67
N SER A 55 4.48 -0.53 -7.11
CA SER A 55 4.70 0.13 -5.83
C SER A 55 4.86 -0.89 -4.71
N ILE A 56 5.76 -0.60 -3.77
CA ILE A 56 6.13 -1.50 -2.68
C ILE A 56 5.70 -0.90 -1.35
N ILE A 57 5.12 -1.75 -0.50
CA ILE A 57 4.87 -1.44 0.91
C ILE A 57 5.63 -2.46 1.76
N LYS A 58 6.52 -1.98 2.63
CA LYS A 58 7.20 -2.77 3.64
C LYS A 58 6.53 -2.53 4.98
N VAL A 59 6.04 -3.58 5.58
CA VAL A 59 5.21 -3.56 6.79
C VAL A 59 6.02 -4.05 7.96
N ARG A 60 6.20 -3.20 8.96
CA ARG A 60 6.94 -3.54 10.16
C ARG A 60 6.04 -4.24 11.19
N GLU A 61 6.67 -4.73 12.25
CA GLU A 61 5.96 -5.40 13.34
C GLU A 61 4.86 -4.54 13.99
N ASN A 62 3.90 -5.19 14.62
CA ASN A 62 2.78 -4.57 15.32
C ASN A 62 1.97 -3.59 14.43
N THR A 63 1.78 -3.95 13.18
CA THR A 63 1.08 -3.12 12.18
C THR A 63 -0.20 -3.80 11.72
N SER A 64 -1.26 -3.01 11.59
CA SER A 64 -2.56 -3.45 11.06
C SER A 64 -3.17 -2.40 10.15
N PHE A 65 -3.65 -2.83 8.98
CA PHE A 65 -4.30 -1.96 8.00
C PHE A 65 -5.18 -2.73 7.03
N SER A 66 -6.04 -2.00 6.31
CA SER A 66 -6.93 -2.50 5.27
C SER A 66 -6.52 -1.99 3.89
N PHE A 67 -6.80 -2.79 2.87
CA PHE A 67 -6.63 -2.41 1.46
C PHE A 67 -7.96 -1.94 0.88
N MET A 68 -8.01 -0.70 0.42
CA MET A 68 -9.21 -0.10 -0.15
C MET A 68 -8.88 0.49 -1.52
N ASP A 69 -9.12 -0.30 -2.57
CA ASP A 69 -8.91 0.10 -3.96
C ASP A 69 -10.24 0.42 -4.64
N THR A 70 -10.26 1.56 -5.32
CA THR A 70 -11.32 1.94 -6.26
C THR A 70 -10.76 1.98 -7.69
N ARG A 71 -11.57 2.41 -8.64
CA ARG A 71 -11.11 2.60 -10.02
C ARG A 71 -9.99 3.64 -10.12
N ASN A 72 -10.06 4.73 -9.34
CA ASN A 72 -9.19 5.89 -9.45
C ASN A 72 -8.30 6.12 -8.23
N SER A 73 -8.50 5.40 -7.13
CA SER A 73 -7.74 5.58 -5.90
C SER A 73 -7.37 4.26 -5.25
N ARG A 74 -6.24 4.28 -4.59
CA ARG A 74 -5.74 3.22 -3.72
C ARG A 74 -5.50 3.82 -2.34
N THR A 75 -6.16 3.26 -1.34
CA THR A 75 -6.03 3.69 0.04
C THR A 75 -5.55 2.53 0.90
N VAL A 76 -4.51 2.77 1.66
CA VAL A 76 -4.09 1.94 2.78
C VAL A 76 -4.67 2.58 4.05
N ASP A 77 -5.68 1.94 4.64
CA ASP A 77 -6.35 2.43 5.84
C ASP A 77 -5.71 1.80 7.08
N MET A 78 -4.82 2.57 7.72
CA MET A 78 -4.01 2.14 8.86
C MET A 78 -4.72 2.38 10.18
N GLN A 79 -4.79 1.35 11.02
CA GLN A 79 -5.25 1.47 12.40
C GLN A 79 -4.10 1.82 13.35
N HIS A 80 -2.95 1.20 13.17
CA HIS A 80 -1.71 1.46 13.90
C HIS A 80 -0.52 0.77 13.23
N GLY A 81 0.68 1.17 13.61
CA GLY A 81 1.93 0.55 13.21
C GLY A 81 2.79 1.40 12.30
N THR A 82 3.72 0.76 11.59
CA THR A 82 4.69 1.43 10.73
C THR A 82 4.76 0.74 9.37
N ILE A 83 4.62 1.53 8.33
CA ILE A 83 4.85 1.09 6.95
C ILE A 83 5.86 2.02 6.25
N LEU A 84 6.71 1.43 5.42
CA LEU A 84 7.60 2.12 4.52
C LEU A 84 7.07 1.94 3.11
N ASN A 85 6.95 3.03 2.37
CA ASN A 85 6.29 3.05 1.08
C ASN A 85 7.26 3.54 0.01
N GLU A 86 7.38 2.77 -1.06
CA GLU A 86 8.05 3.15 -2.29
C GLU A 86 7.00 3.22 -3.39
N ILE A 87 6.43 4.41 -3.58
CA ILE A 87 5.34 4.61 -4.53
C ILE A 87 5.90 5.08 -5.87
N LYS A 88 5.74 4.25 -6.90
CA LYS A 88 6.21 4.54 -8.24
C LYS A 88 5.40 5.68 -8.88
N LYS A 89 6.09 6.53 -9.62
CA LYS A 89 5.50 7.64 -10.36
C LYS A 89 5.00 7.21 -11.73
N GLU A 90 5.79 6.34 -12.37
CA GLU A 90 5.53 5.80 -13.70
C GLU A 90 4.55 4.62 -13.66
N GLY A 91 3.72 4.50 -14.69
CA GLY A 91 2.74 3.41 -14.81
C GLY A 91 1.55 3.47 -13.87
N ARG A 92 1.49 4.47 -12.98
CA ARG A 92 0.43 4.60 -11.99
C ARG A 92 -0.84 5.20 -12.61
N THR A 93 -1.95 4.50 -12.39
CA THR A 93 -3.29 4.92 -12.86
C THR A 93 -4.20 5.39 -11.73
N LYS A 94 -3.77 5.24 -10.46
CA LYS A 94 -4.58 5.54 -9.26
C LYS A 94 -3.86 6.52 -8.35
N ASP A 95 -4.62 7.38 -7.68
CA ASP A 95 -4.11 8.19 -6.57
C ASP A 95 -3.80 7.28 -5.36
N PHE A 96 -2.61 7.43 -4.78
CA PHE A 96 -2.23 6.66 -3.58
C PHE A 96 -2.44 7.49 -2.32
N ARG A 97 -3.05 6.88 -1.31
CA ARG A 97 -3.34 7.52 -0.02
C ARG A 97 -3.04 6.56 1.13
N ILE A 98 -2.50 7.15 2.21
CA ILE A 98 -2.53 6.53 3.53
C ILE A 98 -3.60 7.26 4.33
N GLN A 99 -4.58 6.53 4.82
CA GLN A 99 -5.60 7.05 5.73
C GLN A 99 -5.38 6.47 7.13
N THR A 100 -5.54 7.28 8.13
CA THR A 100 -5.49 6.91 9.55
C THR A 100 -6.73 7.43 10.25
N PRO A 101 -6.96 7.16 11.53
CA PRO A 101 -8.06 7.78 12.27
C PRO A 101 -8.02 9.32 12.33
N VAL A 102 -6.85 9.94 12.15
CA VAL A 102 -6.71 11.41 12.30
C VAL A 102 -6.16 12.12 11.06
N SER A 103 -5.58 11.40 10.11
CA SER A 103 -4.86 12.01 8.99
C SER A 103 -5.12 11.33 7.65
N VAL A 104 -4.89 12.06 6.56
CA VAL A 104 -4.78 11.52 5.21
C VAL A 104 -3.51 12.03 4.56
N ALA A 105 -2.60 11.13 4.18
CA ALA A 105 -1.44 11.44 3.34
C ALA A 105 -1.77 11.11 1.88
N SER A 106 -1.64 12.12 0.98
CA SER A 106 -1.90 11.98 -0.47
C SER A 106 -0.59 12.04 -1.23
N VAL A 107 -0.26 10.99 -2.00
CA VAL A 107 1.08 10.72 -2.49
C VAL A 107 1.13 10.58 -4.02
N LYS A 108 2.15 11.20 -4.64
CA LYS A 108 2.35 11.18 -6.09
C LYS A 108 3.75 10.71 -6.51
N GLY A 109 4.16 9.52 -6.06
CA GLY A 109 5.49 8.99 -6.38
C GLY A 109 6.55 9.51 -5.41
N THR A 110 6.77 8.76 -4.33
CA THR A 110 7.51 9.21 -3.15
C THR A 110 7.97 7.99 -2.36
N GLU A 111 9.15 8.08 -1.78
CA GLU A 111 9.57 7.17 -0.70
C GLU A 111 9.33 7.84 0.65
N PHE A 112 8.54 7.22 1.50
CA PHE A 112 8.18 7.78 2.80
C PHE A 112 7.77 6.71 3.82
N ALA A 113 7.91 7.04 5.09
CA ALA A 113 7.41 6.25 6.20
C ALA A 113 6.11 6.84 6.75
N ALA A 114 5.14 5.99 7.07
CA ALA A 114 3.97 6.33 7.86
C ALA A 114 4.02 5.56 9.18
N ILE A 115 3.97 6.28 10.30
CA ILE A 115 4.01 5.76 11.66
C ILE A 115 2.74 6.22 12.36
N VAL A 116 1.88 5.28 12.72
CA VAL A 116 0.57 5.51 13.32
C VAL A 116 0.55 4.95 14.72
N SER A 117 0.47 5.83 15.69
CA SER A 117 0.42 5.44 17.10
C SER A 117 -1.01 5.14 17.56
N PRO A 118 -1.24 4.09 18.37
CA PRO A 118 -2.52 3.87 19.02
C PRO A 118 -2.98 5.04 19.90
N SER A 119 -2.06 5.94 20.29
CA SER A 119 -2.38 7.16 21.07
C SER A 119 -2.98 8.30 20.25
N GLY A 120 -3.17 8.10 18.93
CA GLY A 120 -3.73 9.13 18.04
C GLY A 120 -2.72 10.19 17.60
N VAL A 121 -1.45 9.80 17.50
CA VAL A 121 -0.36 10.62 16.91
C VAL A 121 0.15 9.89 15.67
N ASP A 122 0.10 10.57 14.55
CA ASP A 122 0.64 10.10 13.27
C ASP A 122 1.91 10.88 12.93
N GLN A 123 2.87 10.19 12.34
CA GLN A 123 4.08 10.78 11.80
C GLN A 123 4.31 10.28 10.40
N PHE A 124 4.55 11.21 9.47
CA PHE A 124 4.88 10.92 8.08
C PHE A 124 6.24 11.53 7.76
N ILE A 125 7.22 10.72 7.36
CA ILE A 125 8.60 11.14 7.10
C ILE A 125 8.92 10.93 5.64
N CYS A 126 9.29 11.99 4.91
CA CYS A 126 9.64 11.93 3.51
C CYS A 126 11.13 11.59 3.34
N LYS A 127 11.42 10.45 2.74
CA LYS A 127 12.78 10.07 2.36
C LYS A 127 13.15 10.67 1.00
N GLU A 128 12.23 10.58 0.02
CA GLU A 128 12.41 11.14 -1.31
C GLU A 128 11.06 11.54 -1.93
N GLY A 129 10.99 12.72 -2.53
CA GLY A 129 9.84 13.23 -3.25
C GLY A 129 9.03 14.28 -2.49
N LEU A 130 7.72 14.27 -2.68
CA LEU A 130 6.77 15.23 -2.12
C LEU A 130 5.40 14.57 -1.94
N PHE A 131 4.74 14.82 -0.81
CA PHE A 131 3.35 14.45 -0.56
C PHE A 131 2.66 15.48 0.34
N GLU A 132 1.35 15.41 0.45
CA GLU A 132 0.55 16.27 1.30
C GLU A 132 -0.07 15.47 2.45
N VAL A 133 -0.12 16.05 3.64
CA VAL A 133 -0.78 15.51 4.82
C VAL A 133 -1.88 16.45 5.23
N LEU A 134 -3.10 15.92 5.33
CA LEU A 134 -4.29 16.58 5.87
C LEU A 134 -4.55 16.04 7.28
N ASN A 135 -4.72 16.92 8.26
CA ASN A 135 -5.34 16.56 9.55
C ASN A 135 -6.87 16.64 9.40
N MET A 136 -7.58 15.53 9.63
CA MET A 136 -9.03 15.48 9.43
C MET A 136 -9.84 16.21 10.51
N VAL A 137 -9.23 16.52 11.66
CA VAL A 137 -9.89 17.24 12.76
C VAL A 137 -9.88 18.74 12.52
N SER A 138 -8.72 19.33 12.18
CA SER A 138 -8.58 20.76 11.92
C SER A 138 -8.88 21.17 10.48
N GLY A 139 -8.74 20.24 9.52
CA GLY A 139 -8.79 20.53 8.08
C GLY A 139 -7.50 21.18 7.56
N GLU A 140 -6.46 21.34 8.38
CA GLU A 140 -5.17 21.86 7.97
C GLU A 140 -4.43 20.86 7.07
N THR A 141 -3.70 21.39 6.09
CA THR A 141 -2.87 20.60 5.17
C THR A 141 -1.44 21.17 5.13
N VAL A 142 -0.46 20.28 5.13
CA VAL A 142 0.95 20.65 4.93
C VAL A 142 1.56 19.79 3.81
N SER A 143 2.51 20.38 3.06
CA SER A 143 3.32 19.67 2.07
C SER A 143 4.61 19.19 2.73
N VAL A 144 4.94 17.91 2.54
CA VAL A 144 6.12 17.27 3.12
C VAL A 144 7.07 16.87 2.00
N SER A 145 8.24 17.50 1.92
CA SER A 145 9.28 17.22 0.93
C SER A 145 10.43 16.41 1.51
N THR A 146 11.34 15.97 0.66
CA THR A 146 12.55 15.22 1.04
C THR A 146 13.23 15.83 2.27
N GLY A 147 13.51 15.00 3.27
CA GLY A 147 14.15 15.41 4.53
C GLY A 147 13.23 16.11 5.52
N GLN A 148 11.93 16.14 5.25
CA GLN A 148 10.91 16.71 6.16
C GLN A 148 9.99 15.63 6.70
N LYS A 149 9.27 16.00 7.75
CA LYS A 149 8.19 15.19 8.35
C LYS A 149 6.96 16.05 8.65
N ALA A 150 5.81 15.41 8.72
CA ALA A 150 4.60 15.93 9.34
C ALA A 150 4.29 15.13 10.60
N VAL A 151 3.86 15.80 11.65
CA VAL A 151 3.30 15.21 12.86
C VAL A 151 1.88 15.71 13.03
N SER A 152 0.93 14.80 13.07
CA SER A 152 -0.51 15.07 13.14
C SER A 152 -1.10 14.38 14.36
N ASN A 153 -2.05 15.01 15.05
CA ASN A 153 -2.67 14.38 16.21
C ASN A 153 -4.19 14.57 16.29
N ALA A 154 -4.81 13.83 17.19
CA ALA A 154 -6.26 13.80 17.38
C ALA A 154 -6.84 15.10 17.97
N THR A 155 -6.01 16.05 18.42
CA THR A 155 -6.45 17.39 18.87
C THR A 155 -6.48 18.43 17.75
N GLY A 156 -6.13 18.01 16.50
CA GLY A 156 -6.13 18.88 15.34
C GLY A 156 -4.79 19.55 15.03
N ASN A 157 -3.74 19.32 15.84
CA ASN A 157 -2.44 19.88 15.55
C ASN A 157 -1.77 19.16 14.38
N LEU A 158 -1.26 19.95 13.44
CA LEU A 158 -0.49 19.48 12.30
C LEU A 158 0.79 20.33 12.19
N LEU A 159 1.95 19.68 12.40
CA LEU A 159 3.25 20.32 12.38
C LEU A 159 4.12 19.75 11.27
N GLN A 160 4.75 20.63 10.51
CA GLN A 160 5.80 20.30 9.56
C GLN A 160 7.16 20.68 10.14
N ALA A 161 8.14 19.80 10.05
CA ALA A 161 9.50 20.04 10.55
C ALA A 161 10.53 19.28 9.73
N PRO A 162 11.82 19.63 9.76
CA PRO A 162 12.89 18.78 9.29
C PRO A 162 12.87 17.42 10.05
N SER A 163 13.14 16.33 9.35
CA SER A 163 13.37 15.03 9.99
C SER A 163 14.80 14.96 10.54
N ALA A 164 14.94 14.41 11.74
CA ALA A 164 16.26 14.22 12.35
C ALA A 164 17.00 13.03 11.71
N PRO A 165 18.34 13.02 11.68
CA PRO A 165 19.11 11.85 11.28
C PRO A 165 18.72 10.61 12.10
N GLY A 166 18.43 9.49 11.43
CA GLY A 166 18.03 8.23 12.08
C GLY A 166 16.57 8.17 12.52
N GLU A 167 15.77 9.20 12.28
CA GLU A 167 14.34 9.20 12.59
C GLU A 167 13.51 8.38 11.58
N TYR A 168 13.99 8.28 10.33
CA TYR A 168 13.39 7.38 9.36
C TYR A 168 13.61 5.94 9.83
N PRO A 169 12.55 5.10 9.89
CA PRO A 169 12.69 3.73 10.37
C PRO A 169 13.67 2.93 9.50
N PRO A 170 14.42 1.94 10.09
CA PRO A 170 15.27 1.05 9.32
C PRO A 170 14.49 0.43 8.16
N ASP A 171 15.05 0.52 6.96
CA ASP A 171 14.45 0.08 5.70
C ASP A 171 15.06 -1.25 5.27
N PRO A 172 14.42 -2.41 5.52
CA PRO A 172 14.95 -3.70 5.12
C PRO A 172 14.99 -3.80 3.59
N GLU A 173 16.10 -4.26 3.05
CA GLU A 173 16.19 -4.60 1.64
C GLU A 173 15.25 -5.79 1.34
N VAL A 174 14.51 -5.67 0.27
CA VAL A 174 13.72 -6.76 -0.29
C VAL A 174 14.43 -7.21 -1.55
N GLU A 175 15.31 -8.20 -1.38
CA GLU A 175 15.99 -8.87 -2.48
C GLU A 175 14.97 -9.67 -3.29
N ASP A 176 15.17 -9.76 -4.62
CA ASP A 176 14.39 -10.58 -5.54
C ASP A 176 12.88 -10.27 -5.58
N LEU A 177 12.52 -9.06 -6.01
CA LEU A 177 11.17 -8.81 -6.49
C LEU A 177 10.91 -9.72 -7.71
N PRO A 178 9.94 -10.65 -7.67
CA PRO A 178 9.66 -11.50 -8.80
C PRO A 178 9.39 -10.65 -10.04
N GLU A 179 10.05 -10.99 -11.16
CA GLU A 179 9.72 -10.39 -12.45
C GLU A 179 8.22 -10.56 -12.71
N PRO A 180 7.55 -9.57 -13.35
CA PRO A 180 6.17 -9.71 -13.71
C PRO A 180 6.04 -10.92 -14.62
N GLU A 181 5.21 -11.91 -14.23
CA GLU A 181 4.83 -12.96 -15.16
C GLU A 181 4.28 -12.28 -16.43
N PRO A 182 4.74 -12.67 -17.63
CA PRO A 182 4.21 -12.13 -18.86
C PRO A 182 2.69 -12.28 -18.82
N GLN A 183 1.96 -11.18 -18.91
CA GLN A 183 0.51 -11.25 -19.06
C GLN A 183 0.29 -12.03 -20.37
N GLU A 184 -0.21 -13.26 -20.28
CA GLU A 184 -0.71 -13.95 -21.45
C GLU A 184 -1.79 -13.05 -22.06
N ASP A 185 -1.44 -12.51 -23.22
CA ASP A 185 -2.34 -11.70 -24.05
C ASP A 185 -3.50 -12.64 -24.44
N VAL A 186 -4.57 -12.62 -23.66
CA VAL A 186 -5.81 -13.31 -23.95
C VAL A 186 -6.46 -12.57 -25.13
N ARG A 187 -5.78 -12.58 -26.27
CA ARG A 187 -6.43 -12.31 -27.55
C ARG A 187 -7.35 -13.48 -27.82
N GLU A 188 -8.59 -13.22 -27.49
CA GLU A 188 -9.75 -13.98 -27.85
C GLU A 188 -9.55 -14.59 -29.24
N LYS A 189 -9.36 -15.91 -29.29
CA LYS A 189 -9.42 -16.66 -30.59
C LYS A 189 -10.83 -16.55 -31.10
N SER A 190 -11.09 -15.55 -31.92
CA SER A 190 -12.33 -15.45 -32.66
C SER A 190 -12.56 -16.78 -33.43
N PRO A 191 -13.71 -17.42 -33.29
CA PRO A 191 -14.00 -18.64 -34.00
C PRO A 191 -14.03 -18.36 -35.51
N LYS A 192 -13.22 -19.09 -36.26
CA LYS A 192 -13.21 -19.01 -37.74
C LYS A 192 -14.62 -19.26 -38.27
N PRO A 193 -15.14 -18.47 -39.25
CA PRO A 193 -16.46 -18.70 -39.84
C PRO A 193 -16.49 -20.06 -40.54
N LYS A 194 -17.48 -20.85 -40.20
CA LYS A 194 -17.76 -22.13 -40.91
C LYS A 194 -18.04 -21.84 -42.38
N LYS A 195 -17.25 -22.44 -43.29
CA LYS A 195 -17.52 -22.44 -44.72
C LYS A 195 -18.87 -23.13 -44.96
N THR A 196 -19.83 -22.39 -45.42
CA THR A 196 -21.09 -22.91 -45.98
C THR A 196 -20.78 -23.54 -47.33
N ILE A 197 -21.08 -24.82 -47.47
CA ILE A 197 -21.02 -25.55 -48.73
C ILE A 197 -22.32 -25.23 -49.49
N PRO A 198 -22.28 -24.77 -50.75
CA PRO A 198 -23.50 -24.60 -51.55
C PRO A 198 -24.11 -25.96 -51.95
N PRO A 199 -25.44 -26.07 -52.09
CA PRO A 199 -26.07 -27.29 -52.55
C PRO A 199 -25.78 -27.55 -54.05
N SER A 200 -25.40 -28.78 -54.34
CA SER A 200 -25.23 -29.25 -55.67
C SER A 200 -26.61 -29.53 -56.34
N GLU A 201 -26.80 -28.98 -57.54
CA GLU A 201 -27.83 -29.45 -58.51
C GLU A 201 -27.47 -30.79 -59.05
#